data_276ac6c5c4045c0a7af8c65238610032
#
_entry.id   276ac6c5c4045c0a7af8c65238610032
#
_cell.length_a   1.000
_cell.length_b   1.000
_cell.length_c   1.000
_cell.angle_alpha   90.00
_cell.angle_beta   90.00
_cell.angle_gamma   90.00
#
_symmetry.space_group_name_H-M   'P 1'
#
loop_
_entity.id
_entity.type
_entity.pdbx_description
1 polymer ?
#
loop_
_entity_poly.entity_id
_entity_poly.type
_entity_poly.pdbx_seq_one_letter_code
_entity_poly.pdbx_strand_id
1 'polypeptide(L)'
;EWSLSLPAGETAMAVALGGVPNVGSHADMHVPGPSGVVDEARTSSVTSVVATSRGLLRFFGASGMQRYVWALGLPVVALAAGAHSLLVVHRVATTSAAHVHLGYLLIELAELSVMQQGSVPLPADNTLVWAGVDELGAPALFDSSGMLYMLDRAWRPGQGRWVPALDTAVALVPRSAESGDAVPRVRCWPIAVSSTHLFGLLVPASQRFPSASNARPLVQELALEICLAQRDSTATPLEETALRRALLAGATRDARAALGMDVVPQRLGPAGEPGVLDMEADKSLLQLVQLACKADHYARALDATR
;
A
#
# COMPACT_ATOMS: atom_id res chain seq x y z
N GLU A 1 14.61 -20.33 -13.26
CA GLU A 1 13.88 -20.99 -12.17
C GLU A 1 14.91 -21.57 -11.18
N TRP A 2 14.70 -21.36 -9.88
CA TRP A 2 15.56 -21.87 -8.82
C TRP A 2 14.72 -22.36 -7.65
N SER A 3 15.26 -23.27 -6.87
CA SER A 3 14.65 -23.75 -5.64
C SER A 3 15.69 -23.74 -4.52
N LEU A 4 15.22 -23.55 -3.30
CA LEU A 4 16.05 -23.50 -2.10
C LEU A 4 15.41 -24.33 -0.99
N SER A 5 16.23 -25.11 -0.32
CA SER A 5 15.85 -25.77 0.94
C SER A 5 16.31 -24.93 2.12
N LEU A 6 15.39 -24.63 3.03
CA LEU A 6 15.76 -23.97 4.28
C LEU A 6 16.53 -24.93 5.20
N PRO A 7 17.37 -24.42 6.11
CA PRO A 7 18.08 -25.23 7.09
C PRO A 7 17.11 -26.07 7.94
N ALA A 8 17.61 -27.19 8.45
CA ALA A 8 16.82 -28.08 9.30
C ALA A 8 16.22 -27.34 10.51
N GLY A 9 14.93 -27.54 10.74
CA GLY A 9 14.19 -26.90 11.82
C GLY A 9 13.81 -25.43 11.56
N GLU A 10 13.93 -24.98 10.31
CA GLU A 10 13.48 -23.66 9.86
C GLU A 10 12.41 -23.83 8.79
N THR A 11 11.26 -23.14 8.93
CA THR A 11 10.15 -23.18 7.99
C THR A 11 9.84 -21.78 7.49
N ALA A 12 9.40 -21.67 6.23
CA ALA A 12 8.92 -20.41 5.67
C ALA A 12 7.54 -20.08 6.27
N MET A 13 7.39 -18.87 6.80
CA MET A 13 6.15 -18.36 7.39
C MET A 13 5.42 -17.42 6.44
N ALA A 14 6.16 -16.58 5.72
CA ALA A 14 5.65 -15.66 4.73
C ALA A 14 6.71 -15.43 3.65
N VAL A 15 6.25 -15.12 2.44
CA VAL A 15 7.11 -14.80 1.28
C VAL A 15 6.57 -13.57 0.59
N ALA A 16 7.47 -12.68 0.16
CA ALA A 16 7.14 -11.54 -0.67
C ALA A 16 8.15 -11.41 -1.83
N LEU A 17 7.66 -10.90 -2.96
CA LEU A 17 8.46 -10.59 -4.14
C LEU A 17 8.36 -9.10 -4.39
N GLY A 18 9.51 -8.42 -4.41
CA GLY A 18 9.60 -6.98 -4.67
C GLY A 18 10.71 -6.65 -5.67
N GLY A 19 10.85 -5.37 -5.96
CA GLY A 19 11.82 -4.89 -6.94
C GLY A 19 11.23 -4.72 -8.34
N VAL A 20 12.04 -4.16 -9.24
CA VAL A 20 11.66 -3.90 -10.63
C VAL A 20 12.22 -5.01 -11.50
N PRO A 21 11.38 -5.80 -12.19
CA PRO A 21 11.88 -6.76 -13.18
C PRO A 21 12.55 -5.97 -14.32
N ASN A 22 13.72 -6.42 -14.73
CA ASN A 22 14.35 -5.90 -15.94
C ASN A 22 13.55 -6.43 -17.15
N VAL A 23 12.54 -5.67 -17.56
CA VAL A 23 11.87 -5.91 -18.84
C VAL A 23 12.83 -5.37 -19.91
N GLY A 24 13.72 -6.24 -20.39
CA GLY A 24 14.53 -5.94 -21.55
C GLY A 24 13.60 -5.46 -22.65
N SER A 25 13.67 -4.19 -23.03
CA SER A 25 13.01 -3.69 -24.21
C SER A 25 13.57 -4.46 -25.38
N HIS A 26 12.78 -5.34 -26.00
CA HIS A 26 13.11 -6.01 -27.26
C HIS A 26 13.33 -5.04 -28.43
N ALA A 27 13.33 -3.72 -28.17
CA ALA A 27 13.46 -2.67 -29.17
C ALA A 27 14.88 -2.18 -29.42
N ASP A 28 15.84 -2.49 -28.54
CA ASP A 28 17.24 -2.07 -28.76
C ASP A 28 18.16 -3.27 -29.02
N MET A 29 18.10 -3.79 -30.26
CA MET A 29 19.24 -4.44 -30.87
C MET A 29 20.29 -3.36 -31.14
N HIS A 30 20.88 -2.82 -30.09
CA HIS A 30 22.03 -1.93 -30.25
C HIS A 30 23.27 -2.79 -30.47
N VAL A 31 23.87 -2.60 -31.63
CA VAL A 31 25.18 -3.14 -32.02
C VAL A 31 26.18 -2.78 -30.90
N PRO A 32 26.94 -3.74 -30.33
CA PRO A 32 27.92 -3.44 -29.30
C PRO A 32 28.99 -2.50 -29.84
N GLY A 33 29.05 -1.30 -29.29
CA GLY A 33 30.23 -0.41 -29.53
C GLY A 33 31.48 -1.00 -28.86
N PRO A 34 32.68 -0.62 -29.27
CA PRO A 34 33.94 -1.25 -28.86
C PRO A 34 34.42 -0.94 -27.44
N SER A 35 33.60 -0.30 -26.59
CA SER A 35 33.89 -0.07 -25.18
C SER A 35 33.13 -1.08 -24.35
N GLY A 36 33.78 -2.19 -23.97
CA GLY A 36 33.25 -3.28 -23.14
C GLY A 36 33.01 -2.89 -21.69
N VAL A 37 32.41 -1.75 -21.43
CA VAL A 37 31.81 -1.43 -20.14
C VAL A 37 30.41 -2.02 -20.17
N VAL A 38 30.28 -3.23 -19.63
CA VAL A 38 28.98 -3.82 -19.32
C VAL A 38 28.33 -2.91 -18.28
N ASP A 39 27.25 -2.27 -18.66
CA ASP A 39 26.46 -1.42 -17.77
C ASP A 39 25.83 -2.34 -16.70
N GLU A 40 26.55 -2.60 -15.61
CA GLU A 40 26.10 -3.42 -14.48
C GLU A 40 24.85 -2.82 -13.78
N ALA A 41 24.47 -1.59 -14.14
CA ALA A 41 23.33 -0.88 -13.61
C ALA A 41 21.96 -1.42 -14.09
N ARG A 42 21.91 -2.38 -15.02
CA ARG A 42 20.66 -2.98 -15.55
C ARG A 42 20.36 -4.38 -15.06
N THR A 43 20.95 -4.80 -13.94
CA THR A 43 20.62 -6.07 -13.33
C THR A 43 19.22 -5.98 -12.72
N SER A 44 18.35 -6.96 -13.04
CA SER A 44 17.02 -7.09 -12.41
C SER A 44 17.14 -6.92 -10.91
N SER A 45 16.47 -5.91 -10.35
CA SER A 45 16.48 -5.62 -8.91
C SER A 45 15.47 -6.48 -8.13
N VAL A 46 14.92 -7.52 -8.77
CA VAL A 46 13.94 -8.42 -8.13
C VAL A 46 14.57 -9.07 -6.90
N THR A 47 13.91 -8.90 -5.78
CA THR A 47 14.30 -9.47 -4.49
C THR A 47 13.17 -10.34 -3.97
N SER A 48 13.47 -11.60 -3.68
CA SER A 48 12.57 -12.51 -2.96
C SER A 48 12.91 -12.46 -1.48
N VAL A 49 11.91 -12.23 -0.65
CA VAL A 49 12.09 -12.17 0.81
C VAL A 49 11.29 -13.27 1.47
N VAL A 50 11.95 -14.03 2.33
CA VAL A 50 11.34 -15.13 3.09
C VAL A 50 11.46 -14.83 4.58
N ALA A 51 10.32 -14.70 5.27
CA ALA A 51 10.29 -14.70 6.72
C ALA A 51 10.20 -16.13 7.25
N THR A 52 10.99 -16.45 8.27
CA THR A 52 11.10 -17.81 8.77
C THR A 52 10.61 -17.96 10.20
N SER A 53 10.32 -19.20 10.59
CA SER A 53 9.90 -19.56 11.96
C SER A 53 10.91 -19.20 13.05
N ARG A 54 12.17 -18.95 12.67
CA ARG A 54 13.23 -18.50 13.57
C ARG A 54 13.33 -16.99 13.74
N GLY A 55 12.36 -16.23 13.18
CA GLY A 55 12.37 -14.77 13.20
C GLY A 55 13.47 -14.16 12.31
N LEU A 56 13.87 -14.87 11.25
CA LEU A 56 14.82 -14.38 10.26
C LEU A 56 14.09 -13.90 9.02
N LEU A 57 14.60 -12.82 8.42
CA LEU A 57 14.26 -12.39 7.07
C LEU A 57 15.43 -12.75 6.14
N ARG A 58 15.18 -13.56 5.14
CA ARG A 58 16.17 -13.99 4.15
C ARG A 58 15.88 -13.32 2.82
N PHE A 59 16.88 -12.64 2.28
CA PHE A 59 16.78 -11.89 1.04
C PHE A 59 17.54 -12.60 -0.08
N PHE A 60 16.87 -12.84 -1.21
CA PHE A 60 17.43 -13.54 -2.36
C PHE A 60 17.31 -12.67 -3.59
N GLY A 61 18.35 -12.62 -4.40
CA GLY A 61 18.29 -11.99 -5.72
C GLY A 61 17.53 -12.83 -6.76
N ALA A 62 17.38 -12.30 -7.96
CA ALA A 62 16.68 -12.97 -9.07
C ALA A 62 17.30 -14.34 -9.44
N SER A 63 18.60 -14.52 -9.24
CA SER A 63 19.30 -15.78 -9.47
C SER A 63 19.11 -16.85 -8.38
N GLY A 64 18.42 -16.52 -7.28
CA GLY A 64 18.33 -17.39 -6.11
C GLY A 64 19.51 -17.28 -5.15
N MET A 65 20.49 -16.44 -5.46
CA MET A 65 21.60 -16.18 -4.54
C MET A 65 21.09 -15.42 -3.31
N GLN A 66 21.39 -15.93 -2.13
CA GLN A 66 21.08 -15.26 -0.87
C GLN A 66 21.99 -14.04 -0.69
N ARG A 67 21.41 -12.86 -0.68
CA ARG A 67 22.12 -11.56 -0.57
C ARG A 67 22.31 -11.13 0.87
N TYR A 68 21.30 -11.41 1.72
CA TYR A 68 21.32 -10.98 3.11
C TYR A 68 20.48 -11.88 4.01
N VAL A 69 20.79 -11.87 5.31
CA VAL A 69 19.98 -12.49 6.38
C VAL A 69 19.87 -11.48 7.51
N TRP A 70 18.64 -11.15 7.86
CA TRP A 70 18.35 -10.23 8.95
C TRP A 70 17.71 -10.98 10.11
N ALA A 71 18.32 -10.93 11.28
CA ALA A 71 17.74 -11.46 12.51
C ALA A 71 16.77 -10.43 13.09
N LEU A 72 15.49 -10.55 12.76
CA LEU A 72 14.43 -9.69 13.30
C LEU A 72 14.15 -10.05 14.78
N GLY A 73 14.23 -11.34 15.12
CA GLY A 73 13.96 -11.84 16.46
C GLY A 73 12.49 -11.80 16.88
N LEU A 74 11.59 -11.45 15.96
CA LEU A 74 10.15 -11.29 16.20
C LEU A 74 9.36 -12.17 15.22
N PRO A 75 8.20 -12.70 15.65
CA PRO A 75 7.34 -13.48 14.77
C PRO A 75 6.71 -12.58 13.70
N VAL A 76 7.00 -12.87 12.43
CA VAL A 76 6.41 -12.16 11.28
C VAL A 76 4.98 -12.66 11.06
N VAL A 77 4.05 -11.73 10.86
CA VAL A 77 2.63 -11.98 10.60
C VAL A 77 2.31 -11.85 9.12
N ALA A 78 2.87 -10.82 8.47
CA ALA A 78 2.67 -10.58 7.06
C ALA A 78 3.90 -9.93 6.42
N LEU A 79 4.11 -10.22 5.14
CA LEU A 79 5.05 -9.54 4.26
C LEU A 79 4.31 -9.04 3.04
N ALA A 80 4.60 -7.82 2.63
CA ALA A 80 4.16 -7.28 1.37
C ALA A 80 5.28 -6.44 0.75
N ALA A 81 5.54 -6.64 -0.53
CA ALA A 81 6.62 -5.92 -1.21
C ALA A 81 6.12 -5.22 -2.46
N GLY A 82 6.65 -4.03 -2.69
CA GLY A 82 6.44 -3.22 -3.89
C GLY A 82 7.71 -3.16 -4.74
N ALA A 83 7.76 -2.17 -5.61
CA ALA A 83 8.89 -1.99 -6.52
C ALA A 83 10.20 -1.62 -5.79
N HIS A 84 10.13 -0.87 -4.69
CA HIS A 84 11.29 -0.39 -3.96
C HIS A 84 11.24 -0.64 -2.45
N SER A 85 10.09 -1.05 -1.92
CA SER A 85 9.88 -1.18 -0.48
C SER A 85 9.31 -2.53 -0.08
N LEU A 86 9.63 -2.95 1.14
CA LEU A 86 9.11 -4.13 1.81
C LEU A 86 8.44 -3.71 3.11
N LEU A 87 7.16 -4.02 3.25
CA LEU A 87 6.43 -3.94 4.49
C LEU A 87 6.53 -5.28 5.24
N VAL A 88 7.04 -5.23 6.45
CA VAL A 88 7.08 -6.37 7.39
C VAL A 88 6.16 -6.07 8.55
N VAL A 89 5.13 -6.88 8.76
CA VAL A 89 4.29 -6.80 9.95
C VAL A 89 4.66 -7.92 10.89
N HIS A 90 4.91 -7.60 12.16
CA HIS A 90 5.37 -8.53 13.16
C HIS A 90 4.62 -8.38 14.48
N ARG A 91 4.65 -9.41 15.31
CA ARG A 91 4.13 -9.32 16.69
C ARG A 91 5.12 -8.58 17.57
N VAL A 92 4.62 -7.69 18.40
CA VAL A 92 5.39 -7.05 19.46
C VAL A 92 5.22 -7.88 20.73
N ALA A 93 6.32 -8.13 21.44
CA ALA A 93 6.27 -8.81 22.72
C ALA A 93 5.45 -7.96 23.72
N THR A 94 4.37 -8.53 24.27
CA THR A 94 3.53 -7.86 25.26
C THR A 94 3.52 -8.65 26.54
N THR A 95 3.45 -7.96 27.66
CA THR A 95 3.31 -8.58 28.99
C THR A 95 1.88 -9.09 29.25
N SER A 96 0.91 -8.67 28.43
CA SER A 96 -0.48 -9.09 28.51
C SER A 96 -0.85 -9.98 27.35
N ALA A 97 -1.41 -11.15 27.64
CA ALA A 97 -1.93 -12.08 26.63
C ALA A 97 -3.27 -11.62 26.00
N ALA A 98 -3.92 -10.59 26.56
CA ALA A 98 -5.25 -10.17 26.16
C ALA A 98 -5.28 -9.43 24.80
N HIS A 99 -4.20 -8.74 24.43
CA HIS A 99 -4.15 -7.97 23.19
C HIS A 99 -2.87 -8.25 22.42
N VAL A 100 -3.02 -8.60 21.15
CA VAL A 100 -1.88 -8.78 20.23
C VAL A 100 -1.52 -7.42 19.65
N HIS A 101 -0.42 -6.85 20.11
CA HIS A 101 0.13 -5.65 19.48
C HIS A 101 0.97 -6.03 18.28
N LEU A 102 0.71 -5.37 17.15
CA LEU A 102 1.48 -5.51 15.93
C LEU A 102 2.37 -4.28 15.73
N GLY A 103 3.60 -4.55 15.33
CA GLY A 103 4.52 -3.56 14.83
C GLY A 103 4.73 -3.72 13.33
N TYR A 104 5.29 -2.71 12.71
CA TYR A 104 5.70 -2.77 11.32
C TYR A 104 7.10 -2.21 11.12
N LEU A 105 7.77 -2.73 10.09
CA LEU A 105 8.99 -2.19 9.50
C LEU A 105 8.74 -1.95 8.02
N LEU A 106 9.11 -0.78 7.55
CA LEU A 106 9.19 -0.47 6.13
C LEU A 106 10.67 -0.41 5.75
N ILE A 107 11.08 -1.29 4.86
CA ILE A 107 12.47 -1.50 4.46
C ILE A 107 12.61 -1.12 2.99
N GLU A 108 13.61 -0.35 2.65
CA GLU A 108 14.03 -0.08 1.28
C GLU A 108 14.79 -1.30 0.74
N LEU A 109 14.41 -1.80 -0.45
CA LEU A 109 14.90 -3.09 -0.97
C LEU A 109 16.29 -3.06 -1.60
N ALA A 110 16.75 -1.92 -2.09
CA ALA A 110 18.05 -1.83 -2.75
C ALA A 110 19.19 -1.84 -1.72
N GLU A 111 19.07 -1.02 -0.68
CA GLU A 111 20.09 -0.85 0.36
C GLU A 111 19.78 -1.63 1.64
N LEU A 112 18.60 -2.24 1.74
CA LEU A 112 18.09 -2.92 2.92
C LEU A 112 18.05 -2.03 4.17
N SER A 113 17.84 -0.73 3.97
CA SER A 113 17.73 0.26 5.03
C SER A 113 16.31 0.36 5.59
N VAL A 114 16.18 0.65 6.90
CA VAL A 114 14.87 0.90 7.52
C VAL A 114 14.42 2.31 7.19
N MET A 115 13.39 2.42 6.34
CA MET A 115 12.77 3.71 6.02
C MET A 115 11.93 4.22 7.19
N GLN A 116 11.20 3.33 7.85
CA GLN A 116 10.35 3.65 8.98
C GLN A 116 9.96 2.40 9.78
N GLN A 117 9.68 2.58 11.06
CA GLN A 117 9.12 1.55 11.92
C GLN A 117 8.11 2.16 12.90
N GLY A 118 7.20 1.35 13.41
CA GLY A 118 6.20 1.81 14.36
C GLY A 118 5.16 0.75 14.70
N SER A 119 4.07 1.20 15.32
CA SER A 119 2.94 0.34 15.68
C SER A 119 1.87 0.34 14.59
N VAL A 120 1.20 -0.79 14.42
CA VAL A 120 0.03 -0.93 13.56
C VAL A 120 -1.21 -0.40 14.32
N PRO A 121 -2.05 0.46 13.71
CA PRO A 121 -3.17 1.11 14.40
C PRO A 121 -4.42 0.21 14.44
N LEU A 122 -4.31 -0.98 15.01
CA LEU A 122 -5.47 -1.86 15.15
C LEU A 122 -6.22 -1.57 16.45
N PRO A 123 -7.54 -1.33 16.39
CA PRO A 123 -8.40 -1.35 17.58
C PRO A 123 -8.28 -2.69 18.32
N ALA A 124 -8.56 -2.69 19.62
CA ALA A 124 -8.33 -3.84 20.50
C ALA A 124 -9.04 -5.13 20.07
N ASP A 125 -10.24 -5.00 19.48
CA ASP A 125 -11.07 -6.13 19.04
C ASP A 125 -10.86 -6.51 17.57
N ASN A 126 -10.01 -5.77 16.85
CA ASN A 126 -9.76 -5.99 15.43
C ASN A 126 -8.49 -6.81 15.20
N THR A 127 -8.53 -7.60 14.13
CA THR A 127 -7.37 -8.37 13.65
C THR A 127 -6.94 -7.89 12.29
N LEU A 128 -5.64 -7.99 11.99
CA LEU A 128 -5.13 -7.76 10.66
C LEU A 128 -5.62 -8.88 9.73
N VAL A 129 -6.28 -8.50 8.64
CA VAL A 129 -6.79 -9.42 7.61
C VAL A 129 -5.83 -9.47 6.43
N TRP A 130 -5.29 -8.31 6.03
CA TRP A 130 -4.44 -8.20 4.85
C TRP A 130 -3.43 -7.05 5.01
N ALA A 131 -2.28 -7.22 4.36
CA ALA A 131 -1.24 -6.22 4.22
C ALA A 131 -0.77 -6.18 2.77
N GLY A 132 -0.56 -5.00 2.22
CA GLY A 132 -0.14 -4.80 0.86
C GLY A 132 0.67 -3.53 0.67
N VAL A 133 1.09 -3.33 -0.57
CA VAL A 133 1.80 -2.13 -1.02
C VAL A 133 1.21 -1.76 -2.38
N ASP A 134 0.91 -0.48 -2.59
CA ASP A 134 0.39 0.00 -3.87
C ASP A 134 1.50 0.13 -4.94
N GLU A 135 1.15 0.56 -6.13
CA GLU A 135 2.09 0.74 -7.25
C GLU A 135 3.14 1.82 -7.00
N LEU A 136 2.89 2.75 -6.08
CA LEU A 136 3.82 3.80 -5.67
C LEU A 136 4.73 3.38 -4.50
N GLY A 137 4.49 2.19 -3.93
CA GLY A 137 5.21 1.71 -2.76
C GLY A 137 4.62 2.18 -1.43
N ALA A 138 3.41 2.74 -1.42
CA ALA A 138 2.72 3.12 -0.19
C ALA A 138 2.18 1.86 0.51
N PRO A 139 2.56 1.63 1.78
CA PRO A 139 2.04 0.51 2.56
C PRO A 139 0.57 0.67 2.89
N ALA A 140 -0.17 -0.44 2.84
CA ALA A 140 -1.58 -0.51 3.20
C ALA A 140 -1.86 -1.69 4.12
N LEU A 141 -2.80 -1.53 5.03
CA LEU A 141 -3.28 -2.54 5.98
C LEU A 141 -4.80 -2.58 5.96
N PHE A 142 -5.36 -3.77 6.07
CA PHE A 142 -6.81 -3.95 6.12
C PHE A 142 -7.19 -4.79 7.35
N ASP A 143 -8.14 -4.31 8.13
CA ASP A 143 -8.55 -4.95 9.36
C ASP A 143 -9.86 -5.75 9.25
N SER A 144 -10.21 -6.46 10.30
CA SER A 144 -11.42 -7.29 10.36
C SER A 144 -12.73 -6.49 10.41
N SER A 145 -12.68 -5.18 10.70
CA SER A 145 -13.86 -4.30 10.64
C SER A 145 -14.18 -3.84 9.22
N GLY A 146 -13.22 -4.00 8.31
CA GLY A 146 -13.35 -3.53 6.93
C GLY A 146 -12.71 -2.17 6.69
N MET A 147 -11.87 -1.71 7.60
CA MET A 147 -11.12 -0.46 7.46
C MET A 147 -9.80 -0.68 6.74
N LEU A 148 -9.57 0.07 5.68
CA LEU A 148 -8.28 0.18 4.99
C LEU A 148 -7.50 1.37 5.56
N TYR A 149 -6.26 1.13 5.94
CA TYR A 149 -5.32 2.16 6.35
C TYR A 149 -4.18 2.24 5.34
N MET A 150 -3.76 3.45 5.00
CA MET A 150 -2.55 3.72 4.21
C MET A 150 -1.55 4.51 5.03
N LEU A 151 -0.26 4.26 4.82
CA LEU A 151 0.80 4.96 5.53
C LEU A 151 1.11 6.30 4.86
N ASP A 152 0.73 7.40 5.52
CA ASP A 152 1.07 8.75 5.09
C ASP A 152 2.49 9.13 5.51
N ARG A 153 3.35 9.37 4.52
CA ARG A 153 4.73 9.84 4.69
C ARG A 153 4.99 11.17 3.98
N ALA A 154 3.90 11.85 3.52
CA ALA A 154 3.99 13.07 2.72
C ALA A 154 4.75 14.19 3.43
N TRP A 155 4.39 14.44 4.69
CA TRP A 155 4.89 15.57 5.46
C TRP A 155 6.18 15.26 6.23
N ARG A 156 6.31 14.02 6.72
CA ARG A 156 7.42 13.57 7.57
C ARG A 156 7.80 12.13 7.23
N PRO A 157 8.65 11.91 6.24
CA PRO A 157 8.95 10.57 5.76
C PRO A 157 9.35 9.57 6.84
N GLY A 158 10.17 9.95 7.82
CA GLY A 158 10.56 9.07 8.93
C GLY A 158 9.54 8.96 10.07
N GLN A 159 8.43 9.71 10.02
CA GLN A 159 7.40 9.80 11.07
C GLN A 159 5.99 9.68 10.48
N GLY A 160 5.83 8.95 9.39
CA GLY A 160 4.55 8.74 8.74
C GLY A 160 3.51 8.13 9.69
N ARG A 161 2.24 8.35 9.38
CA ARG A 161 1.10 7.89 10.17
C ARG A 161 0.13 7.11 9.32
N TRP A 162 -0.54 6.15 9.93
CA TRP A 162 -1.60 5.42 9.28
C TRP A 162 -2.87 6.28 9.20
N VAL A 163 -3.39 6.43 7.99
CA VAL A 163 -4.59 7.21 7.68
C VAL A 163 -5.69 6.25 7.24
N PRO A 164 -6.92 6.35 7.77
CA PRO A 164 -8.06 5.57 7.29
C PRO A 164 -8.43 6.04 5.88
N ALA A 165 -8.14 5.21 4.88
CA ALA A 165 -8.28 5.52 3.46
C ALA A 165 -9.58 5.01 2.84
N LEU A 166 -10.25 4.04 3.48
CA LEU A 166 -11.54 3.51 3.04
C LEU A 166 -12.20 2.71 4.15
N ASP A 167 -13.48 2.98 4.42
CA ASP A 167 -14.37 2.15 5.21
C ASP A 167 -15.25 1.31 4.27
N THR A 168 -14.86 0.04 4.06
CA THR A 168 -15.61 -0.85 3.17
C THR A 168 -16.98 -1.24 3.73
N ALA A 169 -17.17 -1.20 5.06
CA ALA A 169 -18.47 -1.48 5.67
C ALA A 169 -19.49 -0.41 5.29
N VAL A 170 -19.04 0.85 5.11
CA VAL A 170 -19.89 1.95 4.63
C VAL A 170 -19.99 1.93 3.10
N ALA A 171 -18.87 1.72 2.40
CA ALA A 171 -18.83 1.76 0.93
C ALA A 171 -19.68 0.67 0.27
N LEU A 172 -19.85 -0.49 0.91
CA LEU A 172 -20.63 -1.62 0.41
C LEU A 172 -22.12 -1.56 0.75
N VAL A 173 -22.56 -0.55 1.51
CA VAL A 173 -24.01 -0.35 1.76
C VAL A 173 -24.64 0.19 0.47
N PRO A 174 -25.63 -0.49 -0.13
CA PRO A 174 -26.31 0.01 -1.31
C PRO A 174 -26.99 1.34 -1.00
N ARG A 175 -26.77 2.35 -1.82
CA ARG A 175 -27.44 3.67 -1.71
C ARG A 175 -28.95 3.59 -1.91
N SER A 176 -29.47 2.45 -2.41
CA SER A 176 -30.89 2.18 -2.66
C SER A 176 -31.59 1.35 -1.59
N ALA A 177 -31.01 1.21 -0.39
CA ALA A 177 -31.61 0.45 0.72
C ALA A 177 -32.90 1.08 1.29
N GLU A 178 -33.52 2.04 0.60
CA GLU A 178 -34.85 2.58 0.94
C GLU A 178 -36.02 1.61 0.62
N SER A 179 -35.78 0.59 -0.20
CA SER A 179 -36.74 -0.47 -0.46
C SER A 179 -36.43 -1.68 0.43
N GLY A 180 -37.17 -1.84 1.51
CA GLY A 180 -37.10 -2.82 2.60
C GLY A 180 -36.73 -4.30 2.33
N ASP A 181 -36.06 -4.59 1.23
CA ASP A 181 -35.50 -5.90 0.92
C ASP A 181 -34.21 -6.13 1.71
N ALA A 182 -34.10 -7.27 2.38
CA ALA A 182 -32.93 -7.68 3.13
C ALA A 182 -31.74 -7.82 2.18
N VAL A 183 -30.94 -6.76 2.05
CA VAL A 183 -29.70 -6.78 1.24
C VAL A 183 -28.74 -7.78 1.90
N PRO A 184 -28.19 -8.76 1.13
CA PRO A 184 -27.23 -9.70 1.65
C PRO A 184 -26.04 -8.94 2.26
N ARG A 185 -25.74 -9.18 3.52
CA ARG A 185 -24.55 -8.59 4.15
C ARG A 185 -23.31 -9.23 3.51
N VAL A 186 -22.56 -8.43 2.79
CA VAL A 186 -21.29 -8.82 2.19
C VAL A 186 -20.15 -8.07 2.87
N ARG A 187 -18.96 -8.61 2.76
CA ARG A 187 -17.71 -7.96 3.17
C ARG A 187 -16.67 -8.06 2.05
N CYS A 188 -15.75 -7.15 2.04
CA CYS A 188 -14.62 -7.16 1.12
C CYS A 188 -13.52 -8.08 1.67
N TRP A 189 -12.97 -8.93 0.79
CA TRP A 189 -11.73 -9.66 1.00
C TRP A 189 -10.66 -9.02 0.09
N PRO A 190 -9.68 -8.28 0.64
CA PRO A 190 -8.71 -7.54 -0.15
C PRO A 190 -7.82 -8.47 -0.98
N ILE A 191 -7.53 -8.06 -2.20
CA ILE A 191 -6.58 -8.73 -3.11
C ILE A 191 -5.40 -7.81 -3.38
N ALA A 192 -5.69 -6.54 -3.72
CA ALA A 192 -4.69 -5.54 -4.09
C ALA A 192 -5.20 -4.15 -3.75
N VAL A 193 -4.30 -3.20 -3.66
CA VAL A 193 -4.59 -1.78 -3.53
C VAL A 193 -3.81 -1.02 -4.60
N SER A 194 -4.43 0.01 -5.15
CA SER A 194 -3.77 1.01 -5.97
C SER A 194 -3.84 2.37 -5.29
N SER A 195 -3.22 3.36 -5.89
CA SER A 195 -3.29 4.76 -5.42
C SER A 195 -4.71 5.35 -5.40
N THR A 196 -5.67 4.69 -6.08
CA THR A 196 -7.03 5.19 -6.24
C THR A 196 -8.11 4.21 -5.81
N HIS A 197 -7.84 2.90 -5.80
CA HIS A 197 -8.84 1.87 -5.55
C HIS A 197 -8.33 0.73 -4.69
N LEU A 198 -9.22 0.15 -3.92
CA LEU A 198 -9.06 -1.18 -3.31
C LEU A 198 -9.74 -2.21 -4.19
N PHE A 199 -9.01 -3.27 -4.54
CA PHE A 199 -9.53 -4.43 -5.26
C PHE A 199 -9.78 -5.56 -4.28
N GLY A 200 -10.98 -6.11 -4.28
CA GLY A 200 -11.33 -7.18 -3.37
C GLY A 200 -12.40 -8.11 -3.91
N LEU A 201 -12.51 -9.28 -3.29
CA LEU A 201 -13.60 -10.21 -3.53
C LEU A 201 -14.75 -9.89 -2.57
N LEU A 202 -15.98 -9.87 -3.09
CA LEU A 202 -17.14 -9.81 -2.23
C LEU A 202 -17.45 -11.23 -1.71
N VAL A 203 -17.44 -11.37 -0.40
CA VAL A 203 -17.79 -12.62 0.28
C VAL A 203 -18.97 -12.39 1.23
N PRO A 204 -19.86 -13.38 1.40
CA PRO A 204 -20.92 -13.28 2.40
C PRO A 204 -20.35 -13.00 3.79
N ALA A 205 -20.98 -12.13 4.57
CA ALA A 205 -20.49 -11.75 5.91
C ALA A 205 -20.37 -12.94 6.87
N SER A 206 -21.13 -14.02 6.63
CA SER A 206 -21.05 -15.27 7.38
C SER A 206 -19.79 -16.11 7.09
N GLN A 207 -19.09 -15.84 5.98
CA GLN A 207 -17.88 -16.57 5.58
C GLN A 207 -16.63 -15.80 5.98
N ARG A 208 -15.68 -16.49 6.60
CA ARG A 208 -14.40 -15.88 6.99
C ARG A 208 -13.43 -15.71 5.81
N PHE A 209 -13.49 -16.65 4.87
CA PHE A 209 -12.59 -16.71 3.71
C PHE A 209 -13.39 -16.90 2.42
N PRO A 210 -12.88 -16.47 1.27
CA PRO A 210 -13.47 -16.80 -0.02
C PRO A 210 -13.55 -18.32 -0.21
N SER A 211 -14.66 -18.81 -0.75
CA SER A 211 -14.83 -20.24 -1.02
C SER A 211 -14.14 -20.59 -2.34
N ALA A 212 -13.31 -21.66 -2.32
CA ALA A 212 -12.68 -22.20 -3.51
C ALA A 212 -13.69 -22.87 -4.47
N SER A 213 -14.91 -23.18 -4.00
CA SER A 213 -15.97 -23.79 -4.82
C SER A 213 -16.74 -22.77 -5.68
N ASN A 214 -16.59 -21.49 -5.47
CA ASN A 214 -17.22 -20.47 -6.31
C ASN A 214 -16.51 -20.40 -7.66
N ALA A 215 -17.22 -20.82 -8.71
CA ALA A 215 -16.69 -20.89 -10.07
C ALA A 215 -16.22 -19.53 -10.62
N ARG A 216 -16.78 -18.41 -10.12
CA ARG A 216 -16.37 -17.04 -10.48
C ARG A 216 -16.56 -16.12 -9.27
N PRO A 217 -15.51 -15.81 -8.50
CA PRO A 217 -15.61 -14.82 -7.46
C PRO A 217 -15.88 -13.43 -8.07
N LEU A 218 -16.75 -12.67 -7.44
CA LEU A 218 -17.03 -11.29 -7.86
C LEU A 218 -15.90 -10.39 -7.34
N VAL A 219 -15.11 -9.86 -8.26
CA VAL A 219 -14.11 -8.82 -7.97
C VAL A 219 -14.79 -7.47 -8.00
N GLN A 220 -14.59 -6.69 -6.95
CA GLN A 220 -15.10 -5.32 -6.82
C GLN A 220 -13.93 -4.35 -6.74
N GLU A 221 -14.07 -3.24 -7.46
CA GLU A 221 -13.24 -2.06 -7.31
C GLU A 221 -13.96 -1.06 -6.40
N LEU A 222 -13.31 -0.68 -5.31
CA LEU A 222 -13.81 0.31 -4.37
C LEU A 222 -12.89 1.52 -4.40
N ALA A 223 -13.42 2.68 -4.80
CA ALA A 223 -12.63 3.92 -4.81
C ALA A 223 -12.19 4.26 -3.39
N LEU A 224 -10.92 4.67 -3.23
CA LEU A 224 -10.42 5.16 -1.96
C LEU A 224 -11.13 6.46 -1.59
N GLU A 225 -11.60 6.52 -0.37
CA GLU A 225 -12.29 7.67 0.20
C GLU A 225 -11.85 7.85 1.65
N ILE A 226 -11.13 8.93 1.94
CA ILE A 226 -10.67 9.22 3.29
C ILE A 226 -11.87 9.47 4.19
N CYS A 227 -11.88 8.86 5.39
CA CYS A 227 -12.98 8.94 6.33
C CYS A 227 -13.03 10.30 7.02
N LEU A 228 -13.64 11.31 6.38
CA LEU A 228 -13.83 12.63 6.95
C LEU A 228 -15.01 12.68 7.92
N ALA A 229 -14.94 13.59 8.89
CA ALA A 229 -15.96 13.75 9.93
C ALA A 229 -17.32 14.22 9.38
N GLN A 230 -17.31 15.05 8.33
CA GLN A 230 -18.51 15.58 7.70
C GLN A 230 -18.62 15.06 6.27
N ARG A 231 -19.74 14.38 5.95
CA ARG A 231 -19.97 13.81 4.61
C ARG A 231 -21.02 14.57 3.80
N ASP A 232 -21.76 15.50 4.41
CA ASP A 232 -22.96 16.10 3.80
C ASP A 232 -22.75 17.52 3.25
N SER A 233 -21.51 18.04 3.24
CA SER A 233 -21.22 19.35 2.71
C SER A 233 -20.68 19.28 1.28
N THR A 234 -20.97 20.31 0.46
CA THR A 234 -20.41 20.45 -0.90
C THR A 234 -18.88 20.58 -0.89
N ALA A 235 -18.29 20.95 0.24
CA ALA A 235 -16.86 21.06 0.42
C ALA A 235 -16.17 19.70 0.70
N THR A 236 -16.88 18.74 1.29
CA THR A 236 -16.30 17.44 1.70
C THR A 236 -15.62 16.68 0.56
N PRO A 237 -16.17 16.54 -0.65
CA PRO A 237 -15.49 15.85 -1.74
C PRO A 237 -14.20 16.55 -2.17
N LEU A 238 -14.16 17.89 -2.09
CA LEU A 238 -12.96 18.66 -2.43
C LEU A 238 -11.88 18.51 -1.35
N GLU A 239 -12.27 18.53 -0.07
CA GLU A 239 -11.37 18.30 1.06
C GLU A 239 -10.80 16.88 1.01
N GLU A 240 -11.64 15.89 0.74
CA GLU A 240 -11.21 14.49 0.57
C GLU A 240 -10.20 14.38 -0.57
N THR A 241 -10.50 14.97 -1.74
CA THR A 241 -9.59 14.96 -2.88
C THR A 241 -8.25 15.59 -2.54
N ALA A 242 -8.23 16.74 -1.89
CA ALA A 242 -7.00 17.43 -1.49
C ALA A 242 -6.17 16.59 -0.51
N LEU A 243 -6.80 16.00 0.52
CA LEU A 243 -6.12 15.14 1.50
C LEU A 243 -5.58 13.86 0.87
N ARG A 244 -6.35 13.20 0.03
CA ARG A 244 -5.94 12.00 -0.69
C ARG A 244 -4.74 12.28 -1.60
N ARG A 245 -4.73 13.43 -2.29
CA ARG A 245 -3.59 13.85 -3.13
C ARG A 245 -2.34 14.13 -2.31
N ALA A 246 -2.48 14.77 -1.15
CA ALA A 246 -1.37 14.99 -0.24
C ALA A 246 -0.75 13.65 0.22
N LEU A 247 -1.59 12.64 0.54
CA LEU A 247 -1.15 11.29 0.88
C LEU A 247 -0.34 10.65 -0.26
N LEU A 248 -0.85 10.72 -1.48
CA LEU A 248 -0.20 10.15 -2.67
C LEU A 248 1.10 10.87 -3.06
N ALA A 249 1.19 12.18 -2.83
CA ALA A 249 2.38 12.96 -3.12
C ALA A 249 3.62 12.45 -2.35
N GLY A 250 3.43 12.00 -1.11
CA GLY A 250 4.51 11.38 -0.32
C GLY A 250 4.99 10.07 -0.93
N ALA A 251 4.06 9.18 -1.27
CA ALA A 251 4.38 7.89 -1.90
C ALA A 251 5.07 8.08 -3.26
N THR A 252 4.59 9.01 -4.08
CA THR A 252 5.20 9.34 -5.37
C THR A 252 6.63 9.87 -5.21
N ARG A 253 6.88 10.72 -4.21
CA ARG A 253 8.22 11.24 -3.92
C ARG A 253 9.18 10.11 -3.53
N ASP A 254 8.75 9.22 -2.65
CA ASP A 254 9.56 8.08 -2.21
C ASP A 254 9.86 7.14 -3.39
N ALA A 255 8.86 6.84 -4.22
CA ALA A 255 9.02 6.02 -5.41
C ALA A 255 10.01 6.62 -6.42
N ARG A 256 9.93 7.93 -6.66
CA ARG A 256 10.88 8.63 -7.54
C ARG A 256 12.29 8.64 -6.99
N ALA A 257 12.46 8.83 -5.68
CA ALA A 257 13.78 8.80 -5.06
C ALA A 257 14.43 7.42 -5.17
N ALA A 258 13.64 6.34 -5.02
CA ALA A 258 14.13 4.97 -5.02
C ALA A 258 14.34 4.38 -6.43
N LEU A 259 13.46 4.70 -7.39
CA LEU A 259 13.44 4.08 -8.71
C LEU A 259 14.05 4.94 -9.83
N GLY A 260 14.34 6.21 -9.54
CA GLY A 260 14.71 7.21 -10.55
C GLY A 260 13.51 7.79 -11.28
N MET A 261 13.68 9.01 -11.82
CA MET A 261 12.58 9.80 -12.40
C MET A 261 11.96 9.18 -13.66
N ASP A 262 12.71 8.38 -14.40
CA ASP A 262 12.28 7.83 -15.69
C ASP A 262 11.38 6.59 -15.57
N VAL A 263 11.34 5.94 -14.42
CA VAL A 263 10.63 4.65 -14.22
C VAL A 263 9.20 4.86 -13.73
N VAL A 264 8.97 5.85 -12.86
CA VAL A 264 7.68 6.07 -12.20
C VAL A 264 6.57 6.52 -13.16
N PRO A 265 6.79 7.46 -14.10
CA PRO A 265 5.74 7.94 -15.00
C PRO A 265 5.17 6.86 -15.94
N GLN A 266 5.99 5.90 -16.37
CA GLN A 266 5.57 4.86 -17.33
C GLN A 266 4.60 3.84 -16.73
N ARG A 267 4.61 3.66 -15.40
CA ARG A 267 3.76 2.67 -14.72
C ARG A 267 2.41 3.21 -14.26
N LEU A 268 2.31 4.52 -14.10
CA LEU A 268 1.10 5.16 -13.57
C LEU A 268 0.01 5.38 -14.64
N GLY A 269 0.33 5.17 -15.94
CA GLY A 269 -0.58 5.47 -17.03
C GLY A 269 -0.91 6.97 -17.16
N PRO A 270 -1.76 7.35 -18.14
CA PRO A 270 -2.06 8.77 -18.41
C PRO A 270 -2.74 9.51 -17.24
N ALA A 271 -3.44 8.80 -16.36
CA ALA A 271 -4.05 9.39 -15.15
C ALA A 271 -3.06 9.54 -13.98
N GLY A 272 -1.89 8.93 -14.08
CA GLY A 272 -0.84 8.93 -13.06
C GLY A 272 0.36 9.80 -13.38
N GLU A 273 0.32 10.61 -14.44
CA GLU A 273 1.35 11.60 -14.66
C GLU A 273 1.42 12.58 -13.50
N PRO A 274 2.59 12.82 -12.91
CA PRO A 274 2.76 13.66 -11.72
C PRO A 274 2.13 15.06 -11.87
N GLY A 275 2.23 15.66 -13.04
CA GLY A 275 1.64 16.96 -13.32
C GLY A 275 0.11 16.95 -13.34
N VAL A 276 -0.54 15.84 -13.70
CA VAL A 276 -2.01 15.74 -13.72
C VAL A 276 -2.54 15.60 -12.28
N LEU A 277 -1.86 14.81 -11.45
CA LEU A 277 -2.23 14.66 -10.03
C LEU A 277 -2.09 16.00 -9.28
N ASP A 278 -1.02 16.72 -9.52
CA ASP A 278 -0.77 18.03 -8.90
C ASP A 278 -1.80 19.07 -9.36
N MET A 279 -2.14 19.11 -10.66
CA MET A 279 -3.18 20.02 -11.19
C MET A 279 -4.57 19.76 -10.61
N GLU A 280 -4.97 18.50 -10.40
CA GLU A 280 -6.26 18.20 -9.79
C GLU A 280 -6.30 18.58 -8.31
N ALA A 281 -5.20 18.41 -7.58
CA ALA A 281 -5.05 18.87 -6.20
C ALA A 281 -5.18 20.40 -6.12
N ASP A 282 -4.44 21.13 -6.96
CA ASP A 282 -4.49 22.59 -7.03
C ASP A 282 -5.89 23.08 -7.38
N LYS A 283 -6.54 22.45 -8.36
CA LYS A 283 -7.92 22.78 -8.73
C LYS A 283 -8.90 22.57 -7.57
N SER A 284 -8.76 21.49 -6.84
CA SER A 284 -9.60 21.19 -5.68
C SER A 284 -9.38 22.21 -4.56
N LEU A 285 -8.14 22.58 -4.28
CA LEU A 285 -7.80 23.61 -3.30
C LEU A 285 -8.35 24.99 -3.70
N LEU A 286 -8.19 25.39 -4.96
CA LEU A 286 -8.77 26.64 -5.47
C LEU A 286 -10.29 26.67 -5.34
N GLN A 287 -10.97 25.57 -5.62
CA GLN A 287 -12.41 25.46 -5.44
C GLN A 287 -12.83 25.53 -3.98
N LEU A 288 -12.06 24.92 -3.05
CA LEU A 288 -12.27 25.04 -1.60
C LEU A 288 -12.16 26.49 -1.13
N VAL A 289 -11.11 27.20 -1.56
CA VAL A 289 -10.91 28.61 -1.24
C VAL A 289 -12.09 29.44 -1.76
N GLN A 290 -12.53 29.23 -3.01
CA GLN A 290 -13.68 29.94 -3.58
C GLN A 290 -14.99 29.66 -2.82
N LEU A 291 -15.25 28.43 -2.41
CA LEU A 291 -16.42 28.07 -1.62
C LEU A 291 -16.37 28.72 -0.24
N ALA A 292 -15.21 28.68 0.43
CA ALA A 292 -15.04 29.27 1.73
C ALA A 292 -15.21 30.80 1.69
N CYS A 293 -14.67 31.48 0.67
CA CYS A 293 -14.85 32.91 0.47
C CYS A 293 -16.32 33.29 0.18
N LYS A 294 -17.04 32.48 -0.64
CA LYS A 294 -18.47 32.72 -0.92
C LYS A 294 -19.36 32.55 0.30
N ALA A 295 -18.93 31.72 1.26
CA ALA A 295 -19.62 31.48 2.52
C ALA A 295 -19.15 32.37 3.67
N ASP A 296 -18.32 33.39 3.40
CA ASP A 296 -17.69 34.27 4.38
C ASP A 296 -16.84 33.56 5.45
N HIS A 297 -16.40 32.35 5.15
CA HIS A 297 -15.54 31.54 6.04
C HIS A 297 -14.04 31.79 5.76
N TYR A 298 -13.57 33.01 5.93
CA TYR A 298 -12.21 33.43 5.55
C TYR A 298 -11.09 32.67 6.29
N ALA A 299 -11.31 32.24 7.55
CA ALA A 299 -10.35 31.42 8.28
C ALA A 299 -10.10 30.09 7.57
N ARG A 300 -11.16 29.43 7.09
CA ARG A 300 -11.09 28.17 6.32
C ARG A 300 -10.42 28.37 4.96
N ALA A 301 -10.66 29.50 4.31
CA ALA A 301 -9.97 29.84 3.07
C ALA A 301 -8.46 30.00 3.28
N LEU A 302 -8.05 30.66 4.36
CA LEU A 302 -6.64 30.79 4.74
C LEU A 302 -5.99 29.45 5.08
N ASP A 303 -6.68 28.55 5.76
CA ASP A 303 -6.16 27.23 6.07
C ASP A 303 -5.94 26.38 4.81
N ALA A 304 -6.81 26.51 3.79
CA ALA A 304 -6.66 25.82 2.52
C ALA A 304 -5.51 26.36 1.64
N THR A 305 -4.93 27.54 1.97
CA THR A 305 -3.81 28.14 1.24
C THR A 305 -2.45 27.91 1.92
N ARG A 306 -2.42 27.31 3.08
CA ARG A 306 -1.20 26.97 3.86
C ARG A 306 -0.74 25.56 3.59
#